data_d2813ee6ed32628c8b2e5eb125cda6fa
#
_entry.id   d2813ee6ed32628c8b2e5eb125cda6fa
#
_cell.length_a   1.000
_cell.length_b   1.000
_cell.length_c   1.000
_cell.angle_alpha   90.00
_cell.angle_beta   90.00
_cell.angle_gamma   90.00
#
_symmetry.space_group_name_H-M   'P 1'
#
loop_
_entity.id
_entity.type
_entity.pdbx_description
1 polymer ?
#
loop_
_entity_poly.entity_id
_entity_poly.type
_entity_poly.pdbx_seq_one_letter_code
_entity_poly.pdbx_strand_id
1 'polypeptide(L)'
;MRWLVFWVLSALPVLAEGEKAGEFDYYVLSLSWSPNWCATTGDARGSEQCETRHDYGWILHGLWPQFHQGWPAYCRTPHSAPSRRMTREMEDIQGSAGLAWHQWKKHGTCSGLSAADYFALSRKAYDQITRPAVFRKLDRSVKLPASVVEEAFLKANPDLEPDMLTITCRDGYIEEARVCLSKDLNPVPCGRDVIRDCRLEGAVFDPIR
;
A
#
# COMPACT_ATOMS: atom_id res chain seq x y z
N MET A 1 -17.94 -27.48 59.39
CA MET A 1 -17.99 -27.91 57.97
C MET A 1 -18.09 -26.67 57.10
N ARG A 2 -16.97 -26.28 56.43
CA ARG A 2 -16.96 -25.12 55.52
C ARG A 2 -17.12 -25.64 54.10
N TRP A 3 -18.21 -25.24 53.45
CA TRP A 3 -18.48 -25.55 52.03
C TRP A 3 -17.69 -24.58 51.14
N LEU A 4 -16.72 -25.10 50.38
CA LEU A 4 -16.01 -24.37 49.33
C LEU A 4 -16.88 -24.44 48.06
N VAL A 5 -17.45 -23.30 47.66
CA VAL A 5 -18.14 -23.15 46.38
C VAL A 5 -17.06 -22.85 45.31
N PHE A 6 -16.82 -23.83 44.44
CA PHE A 6 -15.99 -23.64 43.22
C PHE A 6 -16.80 -22.93 42.14
N TRP A 7 -16.45 -21.70 41.84
CA TRP A 7 -16.94 -21.03 40.64
C TRP A 7 -16.18 -21.55 39.42
N VAL A 8 -16.84 -22.29 38.55
CA VAL A 8 -16.34 -22.70 37.26
C VAL A 8 -16.56 -21.50 36.30
N LEU A 9 -15.52 -20.74 36.01
CA LEU A 9 -15.52 -19.74 34.94
C LEU A 9 -15.52 -20.48 33.60
N SER A 10 -16.69 -20.56 32.96
CA SER A 10 -16.81 -21.03 31.58
C SER A 10 -16.21 -19.96 30.64
N ALA A 11 -14.99 -20.16 30.17
CA ALA A 11 -14.44 -19.39 29.07
C ALA A 11 -15.19 -19.77 27.79
N LEU A 12 -16.13 -18.93 27.36
CA LEU A 12 -16.70 -19.04 26.03
C LEU A 12 -15.58 -18.76 25.01
N PRO A 13 -15.43 -19.60 23.95
CA PRO A 13 -14.51 -19.29 22.87
C PRO A 13 -15.02 -18.01 22.19
N VAL A 14 -14.27 -16.94 22.29
CA VAL A 14 -14.43 -15.78 21.41
C VAL A 14 -14.01 -16.25 20.03
N LEU A 15 -14.99 -16.60 19.20
CA LEU A 15 -14.77 -16.74 17.77
C LEU A 15 -14.38 -15.34 17.30
N ALA A 16 -13.11 -15.14 16.98
CA ALA A 16 -12.67 -13.98 16.24
C ALA A 16 -13.39 -14.05 14.88
N GLU A 17 -14.54 -13.39 14.76
CA GLU A 17 -15.14 -13.13 13.46
C GLU A 17 -14.13 -12.29 12.71
N GLY A 18 -13.53 -12.85 11.62
CA GLY A 18 -12.70 -12.08 10.72
C GLY A 18 -13.53 -10.93 10.16
N GLU A 19 -12.89 -9.79 9.95
CA GLU A 19 -13.53 -8.58 9.43
C GLU A 19 -14.31 -8.89 8.16
N LYS A 20 -15.46 -8.23 7.99
CA LYS A 20 -16.35 -8.44 6.84
C LYS A 20 -15.79 -7.75 5.59
N ALA A 21 -15.77 -8.49 4.49
CA ALA A 21 -15.48 -7.93 3.18
C ALA A 21 -16.49 -6.83 2.80
N GLY A 22 -16.01 -5.72 2.26
CA GLY A 22 -16.82 -4.58 1.83
C GLY A 22 -17.12 -3.54 2.93
N GLU A 23 -16.84 -3.86 4.20
CA GLU A 23 -16.98 -2.93 5.32
C GLU A 23 -15.66 -2.19 5.54
N PHE A 24 -15.54 -0.98 5.04
CA PHE A 24 -14.42 -0.05 5.22
C PHE A 24 -14.85 1.34 4.79
N ASP A 25 -14.05 2.37 5.09
CA ASP A 25 -14.46 3.77 4.85
C ASP A 25 -13.89 4.32 3.55
N TYR A 26 -12.61 4.09 3.25
CA TYR A 26 -11.90 4.62 2.09
C TYR A 26 -10.74 3.70 1.69
N TYR A 27 -10.04 4.04 0.61
CA TYR A 27 -8.83 3.35 0.18
C TYR A 27 -7.58 4.15 0.46
N VAL A 28 -6.48 3.47 0.76
CA VAL A 28 -5.12 4.00 0.64
C VAL A 28 -4.47 3.38 -0.59
N LEU A 29 -4.16 4.22 -1.58
CA LEU A 29 -3.29 3.87 -2.69
C LEU A 29 -1.84 4.03 -2.23
N SER A 30 -1.12 2.94 -2.09
CA SER A 30 0.30 2.94 -1.72
C SER A 30 1.17 2.74 -2.96
N LEU A 31 2.08 3.69 -3.18
CA LEU A 31 3.07 3.66 -4.26
C LEU A 31 4.45 3.55 -3.64
N SER A 32 5.21 2.49 -3.92
CA SER A 32 6.59 2.36 -3.44
C SER A 32 7.60 2.81 -4.50
N TRP A 33 8.66 3.47 -4.03
CA TRP A 33 9.80 3.78 -4.88
C TRP A 33 10.68 2.54 -5.04
N SER A 34 10.57 1.89 -6.19
CA SER A 34 11.21 0.60 -6.46
C SER A 34 12.73 0.59 -6.24
N PRO A 35 13.52 1.61 -6.66
CA PRO A 35 14.96 1.62 -6.42
C PRO A 35 15.35 1.52 -4.96
N ASN A 36 14.69 2.29 -4.08
CA ASN A 36 14.96 2.26 -2.64
C ASN A 36 14.57 0.93 -2.00
N TRP A 37 13.42 0.39 -2.39
CA TRP A 37 13.01 -0.93 -1.91
C TRP A 37 14.01 -2.02 -2.35
N CYS A 38 14.52 -1.93 -3.57
CA CYS A 38 15.54 -2.85 -4.06
C CYS A 38 16.82 -2.74 -3.25
N ALA A 39 17.32 -1.52 -3.00
CA ALA A 39 18.54 -1.30 -2.22
C ALA A 39 18.42 -1.82 -0.77
N THR A 40 17.25 -1.67 -0.14
CA THR A 40 17.05 -2.02 1.28
C THR A 40 16.57 -3.46 1.50
N THR A 41 15.93 -4.06 0.51
CA THR A 41 15.22 -5.33 0.71
C THR A 41 15.28 -6.26 -0.50
N GLY A 42 15.00 -5.74 -1.69
CA GLY A 42 14.73 -6.55 -2.88
C GLY A 42 15.95 -7.31 -3.38
N ASP A 43 17.13 -6.67 -3.38
CA ASP A 43 18.39 -7.28 -3.84
C ASP A 43 18.78 -8.48 -2.96
N ALA A 44 18.67 -8.32 -1.64
CA ALA A 44 18.96 -9.39 -0.68
C ALA A 44 18.00 -10.60 -0.84
N ARG A 45 16.82 -10.38 -1.44
CA ARG A 45 15.82 -11.42 -1.72
C ARG A 45 15.92 -12.00 -3.13
N GLY A 46 16.77 -11.46 -3.99
CA GLY A 46 16.82 -11.82 -5.41
C GLY A 46 15.51 -11.53 -6.12
N SER A 47 14.87 -10.41 -5.81
CA SER A 47 13.56 -10.07 -6.38
C SER A 47 13.67 -9.70 -7.86
N GLU A 48 12.83 -10.30 -8.70
CA GLU A 48 12.72 -9.99 -10.13
C GLU A 48 12.43 -8.50 -10.39
N GLN A 49 11.71 -7.84 -9.49
CA GLN A 49 11.45 -6.40 -9.54
C GLN A 49 12.75 -5.57 -9.60
N CYS A 50 13.85 -6.08 -9.06
CA CYS A 50 15.12 -5.35 -8.94
C CYS A 50 16.09 -5.60 -10.11
N GLU A 51 15.70 -6.41 -11.08
CA GLU A 51 16.50 -6.63 -12.27
C GLU A 51 16.54 -5.36 -13.13
N THR A 52 17.71 -5.01 -13.63
CA THR A 52 17.96 -3.77 -14.41
C THR A 52 17.21 -3.69 -15.74
N ARG A 53 16.64 -4.80 -16.20
CA ARG A 53 15.75 -4.80 -17.38
C ARG A 53 14.42 -4.10 -17.13
N HIS A 54 14.06 -3.89 -15.86
CA HIS A 54 12.82 -3.24 -15.45
C HIS A 54 13.11 -1.79 -15.05
N ASP A 55 12.60 -0.87 -15.77
CA ASP A 55 12.75 0.56 -15.55
C ASP A 55 11.71 1.07 -14.50
N TYR A 56 11.61 0.36 -13.37
CA TYR A 56 10.62 0.65 -12.33
C TYR A 56 11.02 1.87 -11.47
N GLY A 57 10.13 2.85 -11.45
CA GLY A 57 10.14 3.98 -10.50
C GLY A 57 9.11 3.78 -9.39
N TRP A 58 8.09 4.63 -9.36
CA TRP A 58 6.91 4.46 -8.49
C TRP A 58 6.05 3.32 -9.00
N ILE A 59 5.99 2.23 -8.26
CA ILE A 59 5.12 1.09 -8.54
C ILE A 59 3.96 1.03 -7.56
N LEU A 60 2.89 0.35 -7.94
CA LEU A 60 1.78 0.06 -7.06
C LEU A 60 2.18 -0.96 -6.01
N HIS A 61 2.34 -0.55 -4.75
CA HIS A 61 2.43 -1.50 -3.66
C HIS A 61 1.07 -2.16 -3.43
N GLY A 62 0.01 -1.36 -3.29
CA GLY A 62 -1.34 -1.88 -3.18
C GLY A 62 -2.42 -0.80 -3.08
N LEU A 63 -3.67 -1.23 -3.18
CA LEU A 63 -4.87 -0.44 -2.90
C LEU A 63 -5.54 -1.04 -1.66
N TRP A 64 -5.44 -0.34 -0.52
CA TRP A 64 -5.80 -0.92 0.78
C TRP A 64 -7.10 -0.34 1.32
N PRO A 65 -8.15 -1.16 1.53
CA PRO A 65 -9.29 -0.75 2.34
C PRO A 65 -8.84 -0.26 3.73
N GLN A 66 -9.38 0.87 4.18
CA GLN A 66 -9.05 1.52 5.44
C GLN A 66 -10.32 1.87 6.19
N PHE A 67 -10.27 1.86 7.53
CA PHE A 67 -11.21 2.57 8.38
C PHE A 67 -10.67 3.97 8.71
N HIS A 68 -11.52 4.85 9.23
CA HIS A 68 -11.02 6.13 9.78
C HIS A 68 -10.02 5.93 10.93
N GLN A 69 -10.03 4.73 11.53
CA GLN A 69 -9.04 4.28 12.50
C GLN A 69 -8.78 2.79 12.32
N GLY A 70 -7.55 2.42 11.95
CA GLY A 70 -7.15 1.04 11.64
C GLY A 70 -7.54 0.61 10.23
N TRP A 71 -7.36 -0.64 9.95
CA TRP A 71 -7.58 -1.23 8.63
C TRP A 71 -8.02 -2.70 8.72
N PRO A 72 -8.92 -3.16 7.84
CA PRO A 72 -9.27 -4.57 7.73
C PRO A 72 -8.16 -5.34 7.01
N ALA A 73 -7.94 -6.60 7.40
CA ALA A 73 -6.96 -7.47 6.77
C ALA A 73 -7.44 -8.93 6.76
N TYR A 74 -7.12 -9.65 5.67
CA TYR A 74 -7.43 -11.08 5.52
C TYR A 74 -8.90 -11.41 5.72
N CYS A 75 -9.78 -10.56 5.19
CA CYS A 75 -11.23 -10.70 5.39
C CYS A 75 -11.77 -11.98 4.77
N ARG A 76 -12.84 -12.51 5.35
CA ARG A 76 -13.61 -13.60 4.74
C ARG A 76 -14.37 -13.06 3.54
N THR A 77 -14.15 -13.64 2.37
CA THR A 77 -14.80 -13.27 1.13
C THR A 77 -15.40 -14.49 0.45
N PRO A 78 -16.57 -14.38 -0.21
CA PRO A 78 -17.13 -15.45 -1.04
C PRO A 78 -16.39 -15.61 -2.38
N HIS A 79 -15.50 -14.67 -2.74
CA HIS A 79 -14.83 -14.66 -4.02
C HIS A 79 -13.63 -15.59 -4.05
N SER A 80 -13.44 -16.25 -5.19
CA SER A 80 -12.28 -17.10 -5.43
C SER A 80 -10.98 -16.30 -5.48
N ALA A 81 -9.90 -16.95 -5.09
CA ALA A 81 -8.56 -16.40 -5.23
C ALA A 81 -8.20 -16.14 -6.72
N PRO A 82 -7.34 -15.15 -7.02
CA PRO A 82 -6.94 -14.85 -8.39
C PRO A 82 -6.20 -16.02 -9.03
N SER A 83 -6.37 -16.18 -10.33
CA SER A 83 -5.54 -17.11 -11.10
C SER A 83 -4.11 -16.58 -11.25
N ARG A 84 -3.16 -17.48 -11.56
CA ARG A 84 -1.78 -17.10 -11.87
C ARG A 84 -1.68 -16.10 -13.04
N ARG A 85 -2.60 -16.17 -14.00
CA ARG A 85 -2.66 -15.23 -15.11
C ARG A 85 -3.00 -13.83 -14.60
N MET A 86 -4.02 -13.71 -13.78
CA MET A 86 -4.45 -12.40 -13.23
C MET A 86 -3.35 -11.72 -12.42
N THR A 87 -2.59 -12.49 -11.61
CA THR A 87 -1.50 -11.90 -10.83
C THR A 87 -0.31 -11.50 -11.71
N ARG A 88 -0.01 -12.25 -12.78
CA ARG A 88 1.01 -11.86 -13.77
C ARG A 88 0.63 -10.61 -14.56
N GLU A 89 -0.65 -10.42 -14.86
CA GLU A 89 -1.16 -9.21 -15.54
C GLU A 89 -0.99 -7.93 -14.71
N MET A 90 -0.61 -8.05 -13.42
CA MET A 90 -0.29 -6.91 -12.55
C MET A 90 1.21 -6.62 -12.41
N GLU A 91 2.08 -7.46 -12.98
CA GLU A 91 3.54 -7.32 -12.83
C GLU A 91 4.07 -5.99 -13.39
N ASP A 92 3.45 -5.49 -14.45
CA ASP A 92 3.83 -4.22 -15.10
C ASP A 92 3.74 -3.01 -14.17
N ILE A 93 2.81 -3.03 -13.21
CA ILE A 93 2.62 -1.94 -12.24
C ILE A 93 2.99 -2.31 -10.79
N GLN A 94 3.07 -3.61 -10.45
CA GLN A 94 3.40 -4.08 -9.09
C GLN A 94 4.80 -4.72 -9.00
N GLY A 95 5.48 -4.93 -10.11
CA GLY A 95 6.83 -5.50 -10.15
C GLY A 95 6.90 -7.02 -9.97
N SER A 96 5.87 -7.68 -9.43
CA SER A 96 5.83 -9.14 -9.36
C SER A 96 4.42 -9.70 -9.15
N ALA A 97 4.15 -10.89 -9.71
CA ALA A 97 2.91 -11.64 -9.46
C ALA A 97 2.77 -12.04 -7.98
N GLY A 98 3.89 -12.26 -7.29
CA GLY A 98 3.91 -12.58 -5.87
C GLY A 98 3.37 -11.44 -5.00
N LEU A 99 3.72 -10.19 -5.33
CA LEU A 99 3.17 -9.01 -4.67
C LEU A 99 1.67 -8.90 -4.94
N ALA A 100 1.23 -9.05 -6.20
CA ALA A 100 -0.19 -9.02 -6.55
C ALA A 100 -1.02 -10.05 -5.76
N TRP A 101 -0.51 -11.29 -5.65
CA TRP A 101 -1.13 -12.32 -4.82
C TRP A 101 -1.20 -11.92 -3.35
N HIS A 102 -0.12 -11.41 -2.79
CA HIS A 102 -0.08 -10.96 -1.39
C HIS A 102 -1.08 -9.83 -1.13
N GLN A 103 -1.15 -8.84 -2.03
CA GLN A 103 -2.06 -7.70 -1.92
C GLN A 103 -3.53 -8.15 -1.98
N TRP A 104 -3.88 -9.07 -2.89
CA TRP A 104 -5.21 -9.66 -2.88
C TRP A 104 -5.51 -10.35 -1.56
N LYS A 105 -4.64 -11.25 -1.12
CA LYS A 105 -4.86 -12.05 0.09
C LYS A 105 -5.06 -11.19 1.34
N LYS A 106 -4.25 -10.14 1.49
CA LYS A 106 -4.24 -9.31 2.70
C LYS A 106 -5.28 -8.20 2.65
N HIS A 107 -5.44 -7.54 1.52
CA HIS A 107 -6.22 -6.32 1.38
C HIS A 107 -7.41 -6.49 0.41
N GLY A 108 -7.19 -7.10 -0.74
CA GLY A 108 -8.22 -7.27 -1.76
C GLY A 108 -9.43 -8.05 -1.27
N THR A 109 -9.22 -9.08 -0.45
CA THR A 109 -10.32 -9.83 0.20
C THR A 109 -11.23 -8.94 1.03
N CYS A 110 -10.74 -7.82 1.53
CA CYS A 110 -11.51 -6.87 2.34
C CYS A 110 -12.29 -5.84 1.51
N SER A 111 -12.02 -5.72 0.21
CA SER A 111 -12.71 -4.75 -0.66
C SER A 111 -14.17 -5.10 -0.93
N GLY A 112 -14.57 -6.36 -0.74
CA GLY A 112 -15.89 -6.87 -1.13
C GLY A 112 -16.01 -7.18 -2.64
N LEU A 113 -14.95 -6.95 -3.42
CA LEU A 113 -14.89 -7.18 -4.85
C LEU A 113 -14.37 -8.58 -5.19
N SER A 114 -14.62 -9.03 -6.42
CA SER A 114 -13.89 -10.18 -6.97
C SER A 114 -12.41 -9.81 -7.20
N ALA A 115 -11.54 -10.82 -7.33
CA ALA A 115 -10.12 -10.58 -7.62
C ALA A 115 -9.91 -9.80 -8.92
N ALA A 116 -10.71 -10.07 -9.95
CA ALA A 116 -10.66 -9.34 -11.22
C ALA A 116 -11.03 -7.86 -11.04
N ASP A 117 -12.13 -7.59 -10.35
CA ASP A 117 -12.61 -6.23 -10.13
C ASP A 117 -11.66 -5.44 -9.20
N TYR A 118 -11.10 -6.10 -8.16
CA TYR A 118 -10.10 -5.48 -7.29
C TYR A 118 -8.83 -5.09 -8.06
N PHE A 119 -8.31 -5.96 -8.91
CA PHE A 119 -7.14 -5.62 -9.74
C PHE A 119 -7.44 -4.54 -10.77
N ALA A 120 -8.62 -4.58 -11.39
CA ALA A 120 -9.06 -3.51 -12.29
C ALA A 120 -9.19 -2.16 -11.57
N LEU A 121 -9.77 -2.16 -10.36
CA LEU A 121 -9.87 -0.95 -9.52
C LEU A 121 -8.50 -0.46 -9.08
N SER A 122 -7.60 -1.36 -8.69
CA SER A 122 -6.23 -1.03 -8.29
C SER A 122 -5.44 -0.40 -9.43
N ARG A 123 -5.58 -0.91 -10.66
CA ARG A 123 -4.97 -0.33 -11.86
C ARG A 123 -5.56 1.05 -12.14
N LYS A 124 -6.89 1.20 -12.09
CA LYS A 124 -7.55 2.50 -12.28
C LYS A 124 -7.05 3.54 -11.27
N ALA A 125 -6.95 3.18 -9.99
CA ALA A 125 -6.41 4.08 -8.96
C ALA A 125 -4.94 4.46 -9.24
N TYR A 126 -4.12 3.49 -9.65
CA TYR A 126 -2.73 3.73 -10.03
C TYR A 126 -2.59 4.68 -11.23
N ASP A 127 -3.42 4.49 -12.26
CA ASP A 127 -3.39 5.31 -13.49
C ASP A 127 -3.89 6.73 -13.24
N GLN A 128 -4.83 6.91 -12.31
CA GLN A 128 -5.40 8.21 -11.97
C GLN A 128 -4.40 9.13 -11.28
N ILE A 129 -3.47 8.61 -10.48
CA ILE A 129 -2.47 9.42 -9.78
C ILE A 129 -1.22 9.58 -10.64
N THR A 130 -0.94 10.80 -11.04
CA THR A 130 0.26 11.14 -11.81
C THR A 130 1.52 11.01 -10.94
N ARG A 131 2.41 10.11 -11.31
CA ARG A 131 3.70 9.93 -10.64
C ARG A 131 4.70 10.95 -11.18
N PRO A 132 5.31 11.81 -10.32
CA PRO A 132 6.15 12.90 -10.77
C PRO A 132 7.33 12.44 -11.62
N ALA A 133 7.38 12.87 -12.89
CA ALA A 133 8.39 12.44 -13.85
C ALA A 133 9.80 12.96 -13.51
N VAL A 134 9.92 13.98 -12.66
CA VAL A 134 11.20 14.54 -12.23
C VAL A 134 12.11 13.50 -11.60
N PHE A 135 11.57 12.55 -10.87
CA PHE A 135 12.35 11.51 -10.19
C PHE A 135 12.95 10.47 -11.16
N ARG A 136 12.39 10.34 -12.37
CA ARG A 136 12.96 9.47 -13.42
C ARG A 136 14.22 10.03 -14.06
N LYS A 137 14.54 11.31 -13.79
CA LYS A 137 15.71 12.01 -14.34
C LYS A 137 16.92 11.99 -13.42
N LEU A 138 16.81 11.34 -12.27
CA LEU A 138 17.93 11.20 -11.34
C LEU A 138 18.99 10.29 -11.95
N ASP A 139 20.24 10.74 -11.95
CA ASP A 139 21.42 10.02 -12.42
C ASP A 139 22.30 9.49 -11.28
N ARG A 140 21.98 9.87 -10.05
CA ARG A 140 22.68 9.46 -8.82
C ARG A 140 21.75 9.53 -7.61
N SER A 141 22.14 8.83 -6.55
CA SER A 141 21.47 8.92 -5.25
C SER A 141 21.56 10.35 -4.71
N VAL A 142 20.43 10.84 -4.22
CA VAL A 142 20.33 12.14 -3.58
C VAL A 142 19.80 11.98 -2.17
N LYS A 143 20.07 12.97 -1.30
CA LYS A 143 19.42 13.09 0.00
C LYS A 143 18.53 14.31 -0.02
N LEU A 144 17.25 14.13 0.30
CA LEU A 144 16.27 15.19 0.28
C LEU A 144 15.24 15.00 1.40
N PRO A 145 14.61 16.07 1.89
CA PRO A 145 13.48 15.95 2.80
C PRO A 145 12.26 15.37 2.05
N ALA A 146 11.43 14.62 2.76
CA ALA A 146 10.22 14.03 2.17
C ALA A 146 9.25 15.05 1.59
N SER A 147 9.24 16.27 2.12
CA SER A 147 8.42 17.38 1.61
C SER A 147 8.69 17.69 0.13
N VAL A 148 9.93 17.51 -0.35
CA VAL A 148 10.26 17.67 -1.79
C VAL A 148 9.51 16.65 -2.64
N VAL A 149 9.36 15.42 -2.15
CA VAL A 149 8.60 14.38 -2.85
C VAL A 149 7.11 14.68 -2.80
N GLU A 150 6.61 15.10 -1.63
CA GLU A 150 5.23 15.50 -1.42
C GLU A 150 4.84 16.66 -2.35
N GLU A 151 5.60 17.75 -2.36
CA GLU A 151 5.39 18.90 -3.24
C GLU A 151 5.38 18.50 -4.73
N ALA A 152 6.24 17.56 -5.14
CA ALA A 152 6.26 17.05 -6.50
C ALA A 152 4.97 16.29 -6.85
N PHE A 153 4.43 15.48 -5.92
CA PHE A 153 3.15 14.81 -6.10
C PHE A 153 1.98 15.79 -6.15
N LEU A 154 1.91 16.75 -5.23
CA LEU A 154 0.87 17.78 -5.20
C LEU A 154 0.89 18.61 -6.49
N LYS A 155 2.07 19.01 -6.96
CA LYS A 155 2.21 19.74 -8.23
C LYS A 155 1.76 18.93 -9.45
N ALA A 156 1.98 17.61 -9.43
CA ALA A 156 1.59 16.72 -10.54
C ALA A 156 0.10 16.35 -10.51
N ASN A 157 -0.58 16.55 -9.38
CA ASN A 157 -1.98 16.18 -9.13
C ASN A 157 -2.71 17.34 -8.45
N PRO A 158 -3.21 18.32 -9.20
CA PRO A 158 -3.82 19.54 -8.63
C PRO A 158 -5.05 19.31 -7.74
N ASP A 159 -5.67 18.13 -7.83
CA ASP A 159 -6.83 17.75 -7.00
C ASP A 159 -6.42 17.16 -5.62
N LEU A 160 -5.12 17.01 -5.36
CA LEU A 160 -4.61 16.55 -4.07
C LEU A 160 -4.29 17.74 -3.16
N GLU A 161 -4.75 17.65 -1.92
CA GLU A 161 -4.35 18.53 -0.82
C GLU A 161 -3.34 17.81 0.09
N PRO A 162 -2.55 18.54 0.91
CA PRO A 162 -1.52 17.94 1.77
C PRO A 162 -2.04 16.89 2.76
N ASP A 163 -3.28 17.00 3.22
CA ASP A 163 -3.90 16.03 4.12
C ASP A 163 -4.43 14.76 3.43
N MET A 164 -4.34 14.68 2.11
CA MET A 164 -4.74 13.53 1.29
C MET A 164 -3.56 12.65 0.87
N LEU A 165 -2.33 13.07 1.21
CA LEU A 165 -1.07 12.41 0.83
C LEU A 165 -0.14 12.33 2.03
N THR A 166 0.65 11.27 2.13
CA THR A 166 1.78 11.17 3.08
C THR A 166 2.95 10.48 2.41
N ILE A 167 4.15 10.98 2.66
CA ILE A 167 5.41 10.37 2.19
C ILE A 167 6.08 9.70 3.37
N THR A 168 6.23 8.39 3.30
CA THR A 168 6.85 7.61 4.35
C THR A 168 8.34 7.34 4.08
N CYS A 169 9.08 7.05 5.13
CA CYS A 169 10.45 6.56 5.00
C CYS A 169 10.73 5.41 5.97
N ARG A 170 11.70 4.59 5.59
CA ARG A 170 12.21 3.46 6.36
C ARG A 170 13.71 3.38 6.22
N ASP A 171 14.41 3.10 7.31
CA ASP A 171 15.87 2.87 7.33
C ASP A 171 16.70 3.96 6.64
N GLY A 172 16.22 5.22 6.71
CA GLY A 172 16.90 6.36 6.08
C GLY A 172 16.52 6.61 4.61
N TYR A 173 15.64 5.82 4.02
CA TYR A 173 15.19 5.92 2.64
C TYR A 173 13.74 6.38 2.53
N ILE A 174 13.41 7.17 1.50
CA ILE A 174 12.01 7.36 1.09
C ILE A 174 11.44 6.00 0.69
N GLU A 175 10.31 5.63 1.27
CA GLU A 175 9.70 4.31 1.06
C GLU A 175 8.46 4.38 0.17
N GLU A 176 7.44 5.13 0.59
CA GLU A 176 6.15 5.15 -0.10
C GLU A 176 5.56 6.56 -0.17
N ALA A 177 4.80 6.79 -1.24
CA ALA A 177 3.78 7.82 -1.32
C ALA A 177 2.41 7.14 -1.15
N ARG A 178 1.63 7.57 -0.15
CA ARG A 178 0.30 7.03 0.13
C ARG A 178 -0.74 8.10 -0.13
N VAL A 179 -1.68 7.83 -1.02
CA VAL A 179 -2.78 8.72 -1.37
C VAL A 179 -4.09 8.13 -0.87
N CYS A 180 -4.90 8.93 -0.17
CA CYS A 180 -6.20 8.51 0.32
C CYS A 180 -7.29 8.82 -0.70
N LEU A 181 -8.09 7.80 -1.02
CA LEU A 181 -9.12 7.84 -2.05
C LEU A 181 -10.44 7.32 -1.50
N SER A 182 -11.55 7.96 -1.83
CA SER A 182 -12.88 7.42 -1.55
C SER A 182 -13.09 6.07 -2.25
N LYS A 183 -14.21 5.40 -1.96
CA LYS A 183 -14.57 4.15 -2.67
C LYS A 183 -14.73 4.35 -4.18
N ASP A 184 -15.05 5.59 -4.61
CA ASP A 184 -15.16 5.98 -6.02
C ASP A 184 -13.85 6.51 -6.61
N LEU A 185 -12.75 6.42 -5.84
CA LEU A 185 -11.39 6.87 -6.17
C LEU A 185 -11.21 8.40 -6.24
N ASN A 186 -12.10 9.20 -5.67
CA ASN A 186 -11.85 10.63 -5.51
C ASN A 186 -10.89 10.87 -4.32
N PRO A 187 -9.94 11.82 -4.42
CA PRO A 187 -9.09 12.18 -3.30
C PRO A 187 -9.90 12.59 -2.06
N VAL A 188 -9.48 12.12 -0.88
CA VAL A 188 -10.11 12.44 0.42
C VAL A 188 -9.05 12.59 1.50
N PRO A 189 -9.30 13.35 2.58
CA PRO A 189 -8.38 13.45 3.71
C PRO A 189 -8.06 12.07 4.30
N CYS A 190 -6.78 11.85 4.60
CA CYS A 190 -6.32 10.62 5.22
C CYS A 190 -6.69 10.55 6.70
N GLY A 191 -6.95 9.34 7.20
CA GLY A 191 -7.05 9.09 8.64
C GLY A 191 -5.71 9.36 9.36
N ARG A 192 -5.79 9.73 10.64
CA ARG A 192 -4.61 10.11 11.45
C ARG A 192 -3.57 8.99 11.57
N ASP A 193 -3.97 7.75 11.46
CA ASP A 193 -3.10 6.58 11.53
C ASP A 193 -2.40 6.27 10.21
N VAL A 194 -2.90 6.83 9.10
CA VAL A 194 -2.28 6.74 7.76
C VAL A 194 -1.22 7.82 7.58
N ILE A 195 -1.48 9.05 8.07
CA ILE A 195 -0.52 10.16 8.00
C ILE A 195 0.71 9.81 8.84
N ARG A 196 1.81 9.50 8.17
CA ARG A 196 3.10 9.13 8.78
C ARG A 196 4.25 9.77 8.03
N ASP A 197 4.22 11.10 7.97
CA ASP A 197 5.22 11.84 7.23
C ASP A 197 6.62 11.56 7.75
N CYS A 198 7.49 11.30 6.81
CA CYS A 198 8.91 11.15 7.06
C CYS A 198 9.49 12.47 7.58
N ARG A 199 10.10 12.45 8.75
CA ARG A 199 10.70 13.62 9.42
C ARG A 199 12.18 13.76 9.17
N LEU A 200 12.76 12.93 8.29
CA LEU A 200 14.17 13.01 7.93
C LEU A 200 14.39 14.19 7.00
N GLU A 201 15.31 15.08 7.35
CA GLU A 201 15.74 16.20 6.49
C GLU A 201 16.54 15.76 5.26
N GLY A 202 17.08 14.55 5.30
CA GLY A 202 17.93 13.98 4.25
C GLY A 202 17.69 12.50 4.06
N ALA A 203 16.47 12.09 3.69
CA ALA A 203 16.20 10.70 3.31
C ALA A 203 16.80 10.38 1.94
N VAL A 204 17.36 9.20 1.79
CA VAL A 204 17.97 8.73 0.54
C VAL A 204 16.88 8.48 -0.51
N PHE A 205 17.15 8.91 -1.72
CA PHE A 205 16.33 8.68 -2.88
C PHE A 205 17.23 8.26 -4.05
N ASP A 206 17.20 6.98 -4.40
CA ASP A 206 18.05 6.37 -5.40
C ASP A 206 17.49 6.55 -6.82
N PRO A 207 18.37 6.63 -7.86
CA PRO A 207 17.93 6.66 -9.24
C PRO A 207 17.31 5.33 -9.68
N ILE A 208 16.52 5.36 -10.74
CA ILE A 208 16.08 4.16 -11.45
C ILE A 208 17.30 3.43 -11.99
N ARG A 209 17.27 2.11 -11.94
CA ARG A 209 18.40 1.22 -12.31
C ARG A 209 18.42 0.92 -13.79
#